data_a0c9aa757bff469b5eacb465331c7c92
#
_entry.id   a0c9aa757bff469b5eacb465331c7c92
#
_cell.length_a   1.000
_cell.length_b   1.000
_cell.length_c   1.000
_cell.angle_alpha   90.00
_cell.angle_beta   90.00
_cell.angle_gamma   90.00
#
_symmetry.space_group_name_H-M   'P 1'
#
loop_
_entity.id
_entity.type
_entity.pdbx_description
1 polymer ?
#
loop_
_entity_poly.entity_id
_entity_poly.type
_entity_poly.pdbx_seq_one_letter_code
_entity_poly.pdbx_strand_id
1 'polypeptide(L)'
;MRLFVATAAPQRQKTDCAIVGLHEGSGGLTGAAAALDSALAGRLGRLIKRGDVHGKTGELRLIDTEGAACERILVVGLGKKGAFGRKQYRKALLAALGAIARTGARDAVSYLAEAAA
;
A
#
# COMPACT_ATOMS: atom_id res chain seq x y z
N MET A 1 1.86 9.38 15.45
CA MET A 1 1.22 8.34 14.63
C MET A 1 1.54 6.96 15.19
N ARG A 2 0.60 6.05 15.14
CA ARG A 2 0.79 4.69 15.63
C ARG A 2 0.72 3.68 14.47
N LEU A 3 1.74 2.84 14.34
CA LEU A 3 1.74 1.72 13.40
C LEU A 3 1.31 0.47 14.17
N PHE A 4 0.32 -0.25 13.68
CA PHE A 4 -0.15 -1.45 14.37
C PHE A 4 -0.34 -2.63 13.41
N VAL A 5 -0.50 -3.82 14.00
CA VAL A 5 -0.69 -5.07 13.24
C VAL A 5 -2.16 -5.26 12.96
N ALA A 6 -2.50 -5.64 11.72
CA ALA A 6 -3.87 -5.90 11.32
C ALA A 6 -4.46 -7.07 12.12
N THR A 7 -5.71 -6.90 12.58
CA THR A 7 -6.45 -7.94 13.29
C THR A 7 -7.66 -8.43 12.48
N ALA A 8 -7.90 -7.82 11.34
CA ALA A 8 -9.00 -8.16 10.44
C ALA A 8 -8.49 -8.28 9.00
N ALA A 9 -9.32 -8.76 8.11
CA ALA A 9 -8.99 -8.79 6.68
C ALA A 9 -8.74 -7.37 6.18
N PRO A 10 -7.85 -7.16 5.18
CA PRO A 10 -7.49 -5.81 4.73
C PRO A 10 -8.70 -4.92 4.41
N GLN A 11 -9.71 -5.45 3.75
CA GLN A 11 -10.89 -4.68 3.36
C GLN A 11 -11.81 -4.33 4.54
N ARG A 12 -11.60 -4.93 5.70
CA ARG A 12 -12.37 -4.69 6.92
C ARG A 12 -11.57 -4.02 8.02
N GLN A 13 -10.27 -3.88 7.84
CA GLN A 13 -9.40 -3.32 8.87
C GLN A 13 -9.59 -1.80 8.95
N LYS A 14 -10.10 -1.34 10.07
CA LYS A 14 -10.24 0.10 10.33
C LYS A 14 -8.87 0.69 10.65
N THR A 15 -8.49 1.72 9.93
CA THR A 15 -7.25 2.45 10.13
C THR A 15 -7.33 3.78 9.39
N ASP A 16 -6.53 4.74 9.80
CA ASP A 16 -6.44 6.01 9.08
C ASP A 16 -5.66 5.85 7.78
N CYS A 17 -4.77 4.86 7.69
CA CYS A 17 -4.03 4.59 6.45
C CYS A 17 -3.62 3.12 6.34
N ALA A 18 -3.91 2.51 5.21
CA ALA A 18 -3.41 1.19 4.87
C ALA A 18 -2.23 1.34 3.90
N ILE A 19 -1.10 0.72 4.22
CA ILE A 19 0.10 0.77 3.39
C ILE A 19 0.19 -0.53 2.60
N VAL A 20 0.15 -0.45 1.28
CA VAL A 20 0.24 -1.61 0.41
C VAL A 20 1.37 -1.44 -0.60
N GLY A 21 1.95 -2.55 -1.04
CA GLY A 21 3.04 -2.55 -2.00
C GLY A 21 2.59 -2.96 -3.40
N LEU A 22 3.29 -2.45 -4.39
CA LEU A 22 3.09 -2.83 -5.78
C LEU A 22 4.47 -3.07 -6.41
N HIS A 23 4.67 -4.26 -6.98
CA HIS A 23 5.90 -4.55 -7.74
C HIS A 23 5.79 -4.04 -9.17
N GLU A 24 6.89 -3.57 -9.69
CA GLU A 24 7.00 -3.13 -11.08
C GLU A 24 6.82 -4.31 -12.02
N GLY A 25 5.96 -4.16 -13.01
CA GLY A 25 5.75 -5.18 -14.03
C GLY A 25 5.08 -6.45 -13.53
N SER A 26 4.41 -6.41 -12.39
CA SER A 26 3.80 -7.59 -11.77
C SER A 26 2.57 -8.12 -12.49
N GLY A 27 2.03 -7.40 -13.43
CA GLY A 27 0.82 -7.81 -14.16
C GLY A 27 -0.47 -7.64 -13.38
N GLY A 28 -0.42 -7.14 -12.15
CA GLY A 28 -1.62 -6.91 -11.37
C GLY A 28 -1.37 -6.83 -9.87
N LEU A 29 -2.45 -6.60 -9.15
CA LEU A 29 -2.44 -6.50 -7.70
C LEU A 29 -2.53 -7.89 -7.06
N THR A 30 -1.84 -8.07 -5.95
CA THR A 30 -1.87 -9.31 -5.16
C THR A 30 -2.02 -8.97 -3.68
N GLY A 31 -2.34 -9.99 -2.87
CA GLY A 31 -2.39 -9.85 -1.42
C GLY A 31 -3.35 -8.77 -0.94
N ALA A 32 -2.90 -7.97 0.02
CA ALA A 32 -3.72 -6.93 0.64
C ALA A 32 -4.17 -5.87 -0.38
N ALA A 33 -3.30 -5.52 -1.34
CA ALA A 33 -3.66 -4.55 -2.37
C ALA A 33 -4.83 -5.05 -3.23
N ALA A 34 -4.82 -6.34 -3.59
CA ALA A 34 -5.92 -6.93 -4.35
C ALA A 34 -7.22 -6.96 -3.54
N ALA A 35 -7.14 -7.30 -2.25
CA ALA A 35 -8.30 -7.33 -1.38
C ALA A 35 -8.93 -5.94 -1.23
N LEU A 36 -8.10 -4.92 -1.05
CA LEU A 36 -8.57 -3.54 -0.96
C LEU A 36 -9.15 -3.04 -2.29
N ASP A 37 -8.52 -3.41 -3.41
CA ASP A 37 -9.00 -3.02 -4.72
C ASP A 37 -10.39 -3.58 -5.01
N SER A 38 -10.62 -4.82 -4.61
CA SER A 38 -11.93 -5.44 -4.73
C SER A 38 -13.00 -4.65 -3.97
N ALA A 39 -12.68 -4.22 -2.75
CA ALA A 39 -13.58 -3.41 -1.94
C ALA A 39 -13.81 -2.00 -2.52
N LEU A 40 -12.87 -1.51 -3.32
CA LEU A 40 -12.95 -0.20 -3.97
C LEU A 40 -13.43 -0.27 -5.42
N ALA A 41 -14.04 -1.38 -5.81
CA ALA A 41 -14.57 -1.59 -7.15
C ALA A 41 -13.53 -1.41 -8.27
N GLY A 42 -12.30 -1.86 -8.02
CA GLY A 42 -11.24 -1.85 -9.02
C GLY A 42 -10.51 -0.52 -9.19
N ARG A 43 -10.65 0.40 -8.24
CA ARG A 43 -10.06 1.74 -8.33
C ARG A 43 -8.54 1.72 -8.46
N LEU A 44 -7.86 0.86 -7.68
CA LEU A 44 -6.40 0.74 -7.75
C LEU A 44 -5.95 0.17 -9.09
N GLY A 45 -6.65 -0.86 -9.57
CA GLY A 45 -6.36 -1.46 -10.86
C GLY A 45 -6.49 -0.47 -12.00
N ARG A 46 -7.47 0.43 -11.94
CA ARG A 46 -7.65 1.46 -12.96
C ARG A 46 -6.50 2.47 -12.95
N LEU A 47 -5.99 2.84 -11.77
CA LEU A 47 -4.83 3.74 -11.66
C LEU A 47 -3.59 3.14 -12.31
N ILE A 48 -3.37 1.84 -12.10
CA ILE A 48 -2.26 1.12 -12.72
C ILE A 48 -2.44 1.08 -14.23
N LYS A 49 -3.62 0.73 -14.69
CA LYS A 49 -3.92 0.60 -16.11
C LYS A 49 -3.77 1.92 -16.86
N ARG A 50 -4.11 3.05 -16.21
CA ARG A 50 -3.96 4.39 -16.80
C ARG A 50 -2.51 4.88 -16.78
N GLY A 51 -1.61 4.20 -16.10
CA GLY A 51 -0.23 4.63 -15.97
C GLY A 51 0.02 5.64 -14.86
N ASP A 52 -0.91 5.79 -13.91
CA ASP A 52 -0.74 6.72 -12.78
C ASP A 52 0.13 6.11 -11.68
N VAL A 53 0.23 4.79 -11.63
CA VAL A 53 1.03 4.05 -10.66
C VAL A 53 1.73 2.90 -11.39
N HIS A 54 3.04 2.75 -11.19
CA HIS A 54 3.85 1.77 -11.91
C HIS A 54 4.52 0.71 -11.03
N GLY A 55 4.65 0.99 -9.74
CA GLY A 55 5.36 0.10 -8.83
C GLY A 55 6.87 0.30 -8.81
N LYS A 56 7.38 1.36 -9.40
CA LYS A 56 8.82 1.64 -9.40
C LYS A 56 9.31 1.93 -7.99
N THR A 57 10.54 1.52 -7.68
CA THR A 57 11.16 1.77 -6.38
C THR A 57 11.07 3.25 -6.02
N GLY A 58 10.59 3.52 -4.82
CA GLY A 58 10.46 4.89 -4.31
C GLY A 58 9.16 5.60 -4.69
N GLU A 59 8.35 5.01 -5.54
CA GLU A 59 7.05 5.58 -5.89
C GLU A 59 6.11 5.52 -4.70
N LEU A 60 5.44 6.64 -4.41
CA LEU A 60 4.46 6.75 -3.33
C LEU A 60 3.21 7.41 -3.88
N ARG A 61 2.07 6.76 -3.70
CA ARG A 61 0.79 7.30 -4.17
C ARG A 61 -0.25 7.21 -3.05
N LEU A 62 -0.69 8.36 -2.56
CA LEU A 62 -1.72 8.43 -1.53
C LEU A 62 -3.08 8.54 -2.19
N ILE A 63 -4.00 7.69 -1.79
CA ILE A 63 -5.34 7.60 -2.39
C ILE A 63 -6.40 7.70 -1.30
N ASP A 64 -7.36 8.58 -1.50
CA ASP A 64 -8.54 8.69 -0.65
C ASP A 64 -9.49 7.52 -0.99
N THR A 65 -10.03 6.89 0.04
CA THR A 65 -10.85 5.67 -0.13
C THR A 65 -12.29 5.85 0.24
N GLU A 66 -12.87 6.95 0.06
CA GLU A 66 -14.26 7.21 0.47
C GLU A 66 -15.11 5.94 0.68
N GLY A 67 -15.62 5.77 1.90
CA GLY A 67 -16.52 4.66 2.22
C GLY A 67 -15.87 3.34 2.54
N ALA A 68 -14.54 3.22 2.47
CA ALA A 68 -13.84 2.00 2.86
C ALA A 68 -13.55 2.00 4.37
N ALA A 69 -13.15 0.84 4.92
CA ALA A 69 -12.78 0.73 6.33
C ALA A 69 -11.55 1.59 6.66
N CYS A 70 -10.58 1.68 5.75
CA CYS A 70 -9.46 2.60 5.89
C CYS A 70 -9.81 3.96 5.28
N GLU A 71 -9.32 5.03 5.89
CA GLU A 71 -9.57 6.40 5.43
C GLU A 71 -8.79 6.71 4.15
N ARG A 72 -7.61 6.13 4.01
CA ARG A 72 -6.72 6.31 2.85
C ARG A 72 -5.84 5.11 2.65
N ILE A 73 -5.31 4.98 1.43
CA ILE A 73 -4.36 3.93 1.07
C ILE A 73 -3.10 4.61 0.55
N LEU A 74 -1.94 4.18 1.04
CA LEU A 74 -0.66 4.57 0.48
C LEU A 74 -0.11 3.39 -0.32
N VAL A 75 0.00 3.56 -1.63
CA VAL A 75 0.61 2.57 -2.52
C VAL A 75 2.09 2.88 -2.61
N VAL A 76 2.92 1.90 -2.29
CA VAL A 76 4.38 2.03 -2.30
C VAL A 76 4.94 1.19 -3.42
N GLY A 77 5.73 1.80 -4.29
CA GLY A 77 6.43 1.08 -5.35
C GLY A 77 7.60 0.29 -4.76
N LEU A 78 7.63 -1.01 -5.03
CA LEU A 78 8.61 -1.93 -4.47
C LEU A 78 9.72 -2.28 -5.46
N GLY A 79 9.60 -1.83 -6.71
CA GLY A 79 10.52 -2.20 -7.76
C GLY A 79 10.28 -3.62 -8.24
N LYS A 80 11.27 -4.20 -8.91
CA LYS A 80 11.16 -5.55 -9.45
C LYS A 80 11.13 -6.58 -8.34
N LYS A 81 10.26 -7.56 -8.48
CA LYS A 81 10.02 -8.59 -7.46
C LYS A 81 11.29 -9.31 -7.05
N GLY A 82 12.12 -9.70 -8.01
CA GLY A 82 13.36 -10.43 -7.74
C GLY A 82 14.43 -9.63 -7.02
N ALA A 83 14.30 -8.32 -6.96
CA ALA A 83 15.27 -7.44 -6.31
C ALA A 83 14.81 -6.97 -4.93
N PHE A 84 13.65 -7.44 -4.46
CA PHE A 84 13.07 -6.97 -3.20
C PHE A 84 13.49 -7.88 -2.05
N GLY A 85 14.32 -7.34 -1.16
CA GLY A 85 14.78 -8.05 0.04
C GLY A 85 14.59 -7.20 1.29
N ARG A 86 15.22 -7.62 2.38
CA ARG A 86 15.09 -6.96 3.69
C ARG A 86 15.44 -5.47 3.65
N LYS A 87 16.53 -5.13 2.95
CA LYS A 87 16.98 -3.74 2.85
C LYS A 87 15.93 -2.88 2.13
N GLN A 88 15.39 -3.38 1.04
CA GLN A 88 14.37 -2.70 0.26
C GLN A 88 13.06 -2.56 1.05
N TYR A 89 12.69 -3.60 1.80
CA TYR A 89 11.54 -3.56 2.69
C TYR A 89 11.66 -2.42 3.72
N ARG A 90 12.83 -2.34 4.38
CA ARG A 90 13.08 -1.30 5.39
C ARG A 90 12.98 0.10 4.78
N LYS A 91 13.59 0.31 3.62
CA LYS A 91 13.52 1.60 2.91
C LYS A 91 12.09 1.96 2.54
N ALA A 92 11.34 1.00 2.01
CA ALA A 92 9.95 1.21 1.63
C ALA A 92 9.09 1.61 2.84
N LEU A 93 9.25 0.90 3.94
CA LEU A 93 8.49 1.20 5.16
C LEU A 93 8.82 2.58 5.71
N LEU A 94 10.11 2.94 5.78
CA LEU A 94 10.52 4.26 6.27
C LEU A 94 9.99 5.38 5.37
N ALA A 95 10.05 5.19 4.06
CA ALA A 95 9.51 6.17 3.12
C ALA A 95 8.00 6.34 3.29
N ALA A 96 7.29 5.23 3.46
CA ALA A 96 5.84 5.23 3.68
C ALA A 96 5.48 5.98 4.97
N LEU A 97 6.17 5.69 6.06
CA LEU A 97 5.92 6.35 7.35
C LEU A 97 6.20 7.85 7.27
N GLY A 98 7.26 8.24 6.55
CA GLY A 98 7.58 9.65 6.33
C GLY A 98 6.48 10.37 5.55
N ALA A 99 5.91 9.73 4.55
CA ALA A 99 4.82 10.30 3.75
C ALA A 99 3.55 10.45 4.60
N ILE A 100 3.21 9.44 5.38
CA ILE A 100 2.00 9.45 6.21
C ILE A 100 2.10 10.49 7.33
N ALA A 101 3.29 10.71 7.87
CA ALA A 101 3.53 11.71 8.92
C ALA A 101 3.16 13.13 8.48
N ARG A 102 3.08 13.38 7.16
CA ARG A 102 2.68 14.67 6.61
C ARG A 102 1.16 14.80 6.43
N THR A 103 0.43 13.75 6.75
CA THR A 103 -1.03 13.74 6.67
C THR A 103 -1.64 13.88 8.04
N GLY A 104 -2.95 13.92 8.11
CA GLY A 104 -3.68 13.89 9.38
C GLY A 104 -3.87 12.49 9.95
N ALA A 105 -3.26 11.47 9.38
CA ALA A 105 -3.42 10.10 9.86
C ALA A 105 -2.82 9.93 11.25
N ARG A 106 -3.59 9.33 12.16
CA ARG A 106 -3.17 9.08 13.54
C ARG A 106 -2.62 7.67 13.72
N ASP A 107 -2.97 6.76 12.81
CA ASP A 107 -2.46 5.40 12.81
C ASP A 107 -2.36 4.87 11.40
N ALA A 108 -1.67 3.74 11.26
CA ALA A 108 -1.49 3.07 9.98
C ALA A 108 -1.30 1.57 10.19
N VAL A 109 -1.70 0.80 9.20
CA VAL A 109 -1.41 -0.63 9.12
C VAL A 109 -0.59 -0.87 7.87
N SER A 110 0.55 -1.55 8.01
CA SER A 110 1.40 -1.89 6.86
C SER A 110 1.20 -3.34 6.44
N TYR A 111 1.03 -3.55 5.15
CA TYR A 111 0.99 -4.88 4.54
C TYR A 111 2.24 -5.15 3.72
N LEU A 112 3.29 -4.32 3.85
CA LEU A 112 4.51 -4.48 3.08
C LEU A 112 5.27 -5.76 3.41
N ALA A 113 5.06 -6.32 4.60
CA ALA A 113 5.71 -7.57 5.00
C ALA A 113 5.33 -8.76 4.10
N GLU A 114 4.18 -8.71 3.44
CA GLU A 114 3.78 -9.74 2.48
C GLU A 114 4.83 -9.92 1.38
N ALA A 115 5.42 -8.82 0.93
CA ALA A 115 6.39 -8.85 -0.15
C ALA A 115 7.76 -9.37 0.30
N ALA A 116 8.03 -9.32 1.59
CA ALA A 116 9.31 -9.77 2.17
C ALA A 116 9.28 -11.25 2.58
N ALA A 117 8.13 -11.89 2.50
CA ALA A 117 7.95 -13.30 2.90
C ALA A 117 8.58 -14.27 1.90
#